data_fdddb464c6548709e6be2d8692467472
#
_entry.id   fdddb464c6548709e6be2d8692467472
#
_cell.length_a   1.000
_cell.length_b   1.000
_cell.length_c   1.000
_cell.angle_alpha   90.00
_cell.angle_beta   90.00
_cell.angle_gamma   90.00
#
_symmetry.space_group_name_H-M   'P 1'
#
loop_
_entity.id
_entity.type
_entity.pdbx_description
1 polymer ?
#
loop_
_entity_poly.entity_id
_entity_poly.type
_entity_poly.pdbx_seq_one_letter_code
_entity_poly.pdbx_strand_id
1 'polypeptide(L)'
;MKQLTKNFNLSEFLYSKWFDKRTQALVIKMYNETNSIQHNIQKLANQLQALRNELGVPVIINIAYRPVFYELSKGRDGTSKHTKGEAGDITAQGLKPKYVAAKIEQLINSGDMLQGGLGVYPTFCHYDIFFDKTNVRRW
;
A
#
# COMPACT_ATOMS: atom_id res chain seq x y z
N MET A 1 13.55 0.33 -12.21
CA MET A 1 12.65 1.45 -11.84
C MET A 1 13.24 2.28 -10.71
N LYS A 2 12.72 3.49 -10.50
CA LYS A 2 13.34 4.42 -9.57
C LYS A 2 13.14 4.04 -8.11
N GLN A 3 14.07 4.47 -7.28
CA GLN A 3 13.99 4.36 -5.83
C GLN A 3 13.08 5.46 -5.31
N LEU A 4 12.11 5.11 -4.45
CA LEU A 4 11.17 6.06 -3.86
C LEU A 4 11.62 6.53 -2.48
N THR A 5 12.14 5.60 -1.67
CA THR A 5 12.69 5.85 -0.35
C THR A 5 13.91 4.96 -0.15
N LYS A 6 14.54 5.04 1.02
CA LYS A 6 15.74 4.25 1.32
C LYS A 6 15.55 2.75 1.05
N ASN A 7 14.39 2.20 1.45
CA ASN A 7 14.15 0.76 1.37
C ASN A 7 13.06 0.35 0.37
N PHE A 8 12.44 1.29 -0.34
CA PHE A 8 11.34 0.98 -1.24
C PHE A 8 11.60 1.49 -2.65
N ASN A 9 11.50 0.57 -3.61
CA ASN A 9 11.63 0.83 -5.03
C ASN A 9 10.23 0.88 -5.66
N LEU A 10 10.06 1.71 -6.69
CA LEU A 10 8.78 1.85 -7.39
C LEU A 10 8.21 0.51 -7.88
N SER A 11 9.07 -0.42 -8.29
CA SER A 11 8.62 -1.73 -8.77
C SER A 11 7.80 -2.49 -7.72
N GLU A 12 8.08 -2.29 -6.42
CA GLU A 12 7.34 -2.98 -5.35
C GLU A 12 5.88 -2.53 -5.29
N PHE A 13 5.57 -1.35 -5.80
CA PHE A 13 4.21 -0.79 -5.81
C PHE A 13 3.44 -1.09 -7.10
N LEU A 14 4.14 -1.42 -8.18
CA LEU A 14 3.54 -1.60 -9.50
C LEU A 14 3.49 -3.05 -9.95
N TYR A 15 4.43 -3.91 -9.51
CA TYR A 15 4.45 -5.31 -9.91
C TYR A 15 3.64 -6.17 -8.95
N SER A 16 3.03 -7.21 -9.49
CA SER A 16 2.33 -8.22 -8.70
C SER A 16 2.37 -9.56 -9.43
N LYS A 17 2.54 -10.64 -8.67
CA LYS A 17 2.47 -12.00 -9.22
C LYS A 17 1.08 -12.36 -9.76
N TRP A 18 0.05 -11.60 -9.37
CA TRP A 18 -1.31 -11.83 -9.86
C TRP A 18 -1.61 -11.14 -11.18
N PHE A 19 -0.72 -10.24 -11.65
CA PHE A 19 -0.88 -9.58 -12.93
C PHE A 19 -0.28 -10.45 -14.04
N ASP A 20 -1.06 -10.69 -15.10
CA ASP A 20 -0.49 -11.27 -16.33
C ASP A 20 0.37 -10.20 -17.04
N LYS A 21 1.05 -10.62 -18.09
CA LYS A 21 1.99 -9.76 -18.82
C LYS A 21 1.33 -8.48 -19.37
N ARG A 22 0.11 -8.64 -19.92
CA ARG A 22 -0.65 -7.51 -20.47
C ARG A 22 -1.11 -6.56 -19.37
N THR A 23 -1.66 -7.10 -18.30
CA THR A 23 -2.08 -6.31 -17.14
C THR A 23 -0.88 -5.55 -16.55
N GLN A 24 0.26 -6.21 -16.40
CA GLN A 24 1.45 -5.56 -15.85
C GLN A 24 1.90 -4.37 -16.70
N ALA A 25 1.88 -4.52 -18.03
CA ALA A 25 2.24 -3.42 -18.93
C ALA A 25 1.27 -2.24 -18.82
N LEU A 26 -0.03 -2.52 -18.68
CA LEU A 26 -1.06 -1.49 -18.51
C LEU A 26 -0.95 -0.76 -17.16
N VAL A 27 -0.62 -1.48 -16.10
CA VAL A 27 -0.38 -0.88 -14.77
C VAL A 27 0.73 0.15 -14.85
N ILE A 28 1.85 -0.20 -15.46
CA ILE A 28 3.00 0.70 -15.64
C ILE A 28 2.59 1.91 -16.50
N LYS A 29 1.87 1.69 -17.58
CA LYS A 29 1.39 2.76 -18.45
C LYS A 29 0.50 3.74 -17.70
N MET A 30 -0.47 3.23 -16.95
CA MET A 30 -1.40 4.07 -16.17
C MET A 30 -0.68 4.88 -15.10
N TYR A 31 0.30 4.29 -14.43
CA TYR A 31 1.13 5.01 -13.49
C TYR A 31 1.86 6.17 -14.19
N ASN A 32 2.50 5.90 -15.34
CA ASN A 32 3.27 6.90 -16.08
C ASN A 32 2.40 8.07 -16.57
N GLU A 33 1.11 7.83 -16.80
CA GLU A 33 0.18 8.82 -17.34
C GLU A 33 -0.67 9.52 -16.27
N THR A 34 -0.53 9.18 -14.99
CA THR A 34 -1.43 9.67 -13.93
C THR A 34 -0.66 10.26 -12.75
N ASN A 35 -0.54 11.60 -12.73
CA ASN A 35 0.20 12.32 -11.70
C ASN A 35 -0.32 12.06 -10.28
N SER A 36 -1.65 11.96 -10.10
CA SER A 36 -2.23 11.72 -8.77
C SER A 36 -1.82 10.37 -8.20
N ILE A 37 -1.74 9.34 -9.05
CA ILE A 37 -1.28 8.00 -8.62
C ILE A 37 0.21 8.04 -8.26
N GLN A 38 1.03 8.73 -9.05
CA GLN A 38 2.45 8.90 -8.74
C GLN A 38 2.64 9.57 -7.38
N HIS A 39 1.89 10.63 -7.12
CA HIS A 39 1.93 11.37 -5.85
C HIS A 39 1.50 10.48 -4.67
N ASN A 40 0.41 9.75 -4.83
CA ASN A 40 -0.12 8.88 -3.77
C ASN A 40 0.84 7.74 -3.45
N ILE A 41 1.43 7.14 -4.46
CA ILE A 41 2.41 6.06 -4.26
C ILE A 41 3.64 6.59 -3.50
N GLN A 42 4.12 7.79 -3.83
CA GLN A 42 5.23 8.38 -3.08
C GLN A 42 4.86 8.64 -1.62
N LYS A 43 3.65 9.16 -1.36
CA LYS A 43 3.17 9.35 0.02
C LYS A 43 3.08 8.03 0.77
N LEU A 44 2.52 7.00 0.14
CA LEU A 44 2.42 5.67 0.72
C LEU A 44 3.82 5.11 1.03
N ALA A 45 4.75 5.23 0.11
CA ALA A 45 6.12 4.76 0.30
C ALA A 45 6.79 5.45 1.50
N ASN A 46 6.56 6.75 1.69
CA ASN A 46 7.09 7.48 2.82
C ASN A 46 6.56 6.92 4.15
N GLN A 47 5.28 6.56 4.20
CA GLN A 47 4.69 5.97 5.41
C GLN A 47 5.26 4.58 5.69
N LEU A 48 5.38 3.75 4.66
CA LEU A 48 5.95 2.42 4.82
C LEU A 48 7.43 2.48 5.19
N GLN A 49 8.15 3.51 4.77
CA GLN A 49 9.53 3.72 5.21
C GLN A 49 9.61 4.01 6.72
N ALA A 50 8.69 4.83 7.24
CA ALA A 50 8.63 5.09 8.68
C ALA A 50 8.37 3.79 9.45
N LEU A 51 7.45 2.94 8.96
CA LEU A 51 7.18 1.64 9.54
C LEU A 51 8.42 0.74 9.48
N ARG A 52 9.09 0.69 8.33
CA ARG A 52 10.29 -0.10 8.13
C ARG A 52 11.40 0.28 9.11
N ASN A 53 11.60 1.57 9.33
CA ASN A 53 12.60 2.08 10.26
C ASN A 53 12.29 1.63 11.69
N GLU A 54 11.03 1.70 12.08
CA GLU A 54 10.61 1.32 13.44
C GLU A 54 10.68 -0.17 13.68
N LEU A 55 10.27 -1.00 12.71
CA LEU A 55 10.29 -2.46 12.84
C LEU A 55 11.70 -3.04 12.76
N GLY A 56 12.59 -2.42 12.03
CA GLY A 56 13.97 -2.89 11.85
C GLY A 56 14.11 -4.16 11.02
N VAL A 57 13.03 -4.63 10.39
CA VAL A 57 13.02 -5.82 9.52
C VAL A 57 12.38 -5.47 8.17
N PRO A 58 12.67 -6.23 7.11
CA PRO A 58 12.06 -5.97 5.81
C PRO A 58 10.54 -5.96 5.85
N VAL A 59 9.94 -4.94 5.24
CA VAL A 59 8.51 -4.85 4.97
C VAL A 59 8.31 -5.21 3.51
N ILE A 60 7.44 -6.18 3.26
CA ILE A 60 7.18 -6.75 1.94
C ILE A 60 5.80 -6.29 1.49
N ILE A 61 5.74 -5.71 0.29
CA ILE A 61 4.47 -5.29 -0.32
C ILE A 61 3.97 -6.45 -1.17
N ASN A 62 2.83 -7.03 -0.76
CA ASN A 62 2.19 -8.11 -1.51
C ASN A 62 1.53 -7.55 -2.78
N ILE A 63 0.80 -6.45 -2.62
CA ILE A 63 0.23 -5.68 -3.72
C ILE A 63 -0.04 -4.26 -3.23
N ALA A 64 0.16 -3.28 -4.11
CA ALA A 64 -0.18 -1.89 -3.83
C ALA A 64 -1.14 -1.35 -4.89
N TYR A 65 -0.65 -0.80 -6.00
CA TYR A 65 -1.54 -0.22 -7.00
C TYR A 65 -2.24 -1.32 -7.81
N ARG A 66 -3.58 -1.28 -7.80
CA ARG A 66 -4.46 -2.12 -8.61
C ARG A 66 -5.41 -1.22 -9.41
N PRO A 67 -5.22 -1.07 -10.72
CA PRO A 67 -6.09 -0.20 -11.52
C PRO A 67 -7.56 -0.63 -11.49
N VAL A 68 -8.45 0.32 -11.73
CA VAL A 68 -9.90 0.05 -11.74
C VAL A 68 -10.23 -1.10 -12.70
N PHE A 69 -9.63 -1.14 -13.90
CA PHE A 69 -9.94 -2.20 -14.86
C PHE A 69 -9.63 -3.60 -14.30
N TYR A 70 -8.55 -3.73 -13.52
CA TYR A 70 -8.20 -5.00 -12.87
C TYR A 70 -9.23 -5.38 -11.82
N GLU A 71 -9.63 -4.42 -10.98
CA GLU A 71 -10.64 -4.65 -9.93
C GLU A 71 -11.97 -5.09 -10.54
N LEU A 72 -12.41 -4.41 -11.60
CA LEU A 72 -13.65 -4.79 -12.29
C LEU A 72 -13.56 -6.18 -12.91
N SER A 73 -12.40 -6.57 -13.45
CA SER A 73 -12.19 -7.90 -14.02
C SER A 73 -12.28 -9.02 -12.99
N LYS A 74 -12.09 -8.70 -11.71
CA LYS A 74 -12.20 -9.64 -10.59
C LYS A 74 -13.57 -9.59 -9.90
N GLY A 75 -14.54 -8.88 -10.49
CA GLY A 75 -15.89 -8.76 -9.94
C GLY A 75 -16.00 -7.77 -8.78
N ARG A 76 -15.01 -6.93 -8.56
CA ARG A 76 -15.04 -5.88 -7.52
C ARG A 76 -15.61 -4.60 -8.09
N ASP A 77 -16.02 -3.67 -7.21
CA ASP A 77 -16.69 -2.43 -7.62
C ASP A 77 -15.74 -1.30 -8.07
N GLY A 78 -14.43 -1.49 -7.92
CA GLY A 78 -13.43 -0.48 -8.35
C GLY A 78 -13.28 0.72 -7.42
N THR A 79 -13.79 0.64 -6.18
CA THR A 79 -13.71 1.75 -5.20
C THR A 79 -12.60 1.58 -4.17
N SER A 80 -11.85 0.49 -4.23
CA SER A 80 -10.74 0.22 -3.31
C SER A 80 -9.68 1.32 -3.36
N LYS A 81 -9.06 1.61 -2.21
CA LYS A 81 -7.96 2.59 -2.11
C LYS A 81 -6.73 2.15 -2.90
N HIS A 82 -6.59 0.87 -3.20
CA HIS A 82 -5.58 0.37 -4.12
C HIS A 82 -5.69 0.98 -5.52
N THR A 83 -6.90 1.34 -5.95
CA THR A 83 -7.13 1.93 -7.29
C THR A 83 -6.62 3.36 -7.41
N LYS A 84 -6.35 4.01 -6.29
CA LYS A 84 -5.84 5.39 -6.22
C LYS A 84 -4.32 5.42 -5.96
N GLY A 85 -3.68 4.28 -5.79
CA GLY A 85 -2.29 4.22 -5.35
C GLY A 85 -2.09 4.58 -3.88
N GLU A 86 -3.18 4.55 -3.08
CA GLU A 86 -3.16 4.97 -1.68
C GLU A 86 -2.96 3.81 -0.71
N ALA A 87 -3.05 2.57 -1.15
CA ALA A 87 -3.09 1.39 -0.28
C ALA A 87 -2.00 0.38 -0.60
N GLY A 88 -1.52 -0.29 0.44
CA GLY A 88 -0.66 -1.46 0.33
C GLY A 88 -1.11 -2.58 1.26
N ASP A 89 -1.08 -3.80 0.75
CA ASP A 89 -1.20 -5.01 1.55
C ASP A 89 0.21 -5.51 1.83
N ILE A 90 0.57 -5.58 3.11
CA ILE A 90 1.96 -5.76 3.52
C ILE A 90 2.14 -6.88 4.53
N THR A 91 3.36 -7.41 4.55
CA THR A 91 3.86 -8.30 5.60
C THR A 91 5.21 -7.75 6.08
N ALA A 92 5.62 -8.16 7.28
CA ALA A 92 6.96 -7.85 7.78
C ALA A 92 7.63 -9.16 8.17
N GLN A 93 8.90 -9.30 7.81
CA GLN A 93 9.64 -10.55 7.99
C GLN A 93 9.65 -10.98 9.45
N GLY A 94 9.16 -12.19 9.72
CA GLY A 94 9.17 -12.77 11.04
C GLY A 94 8.14 -12.22 12.01
N LEU A 95 7.26 -11.30 11.58
CA LEU A 95 6.27 -10.66 12.42
C LEU A 95 4.85 -11.03 11.97
N LYS A 96 3.95 -11.22 12.94
CA LYS A 96 2.53 -11.50 12.65
C LYS A 96 1.83 -10.21 12.21
N PRO A 97 0.82 -10.31 11.32
CA PRO A 97 0.06 -9.13 10.89
C PRO A 97 -0.52 -8.31 12.03
N LYS A 98 -1.01 -8.96 13.07
CA LYS A 98 -1.52 -8.30 14.28
C LYS A 98 -0.48 -7.39 14.94
N TYR A 99 0.76 -7.84 15.02
CA TYR A 99 1.85 -7.05 15.60
C TYR A 99 2.20 -5.86 14.69
N VAL A 100 2.28 -6.10 13.40
CA VAL A 100 2.56 -5.04 12.41
C VAL A 100 1.48 -3.96 12.47
N ALA A 101 0.20 -4.35 12.51
CA ALA A 101 -0.91 -3.42 12.61
C ALA A 101 -0.87 -2.61 13.91
N ALA A 102 -0.54 -3.24 15.03
CA ALA A 102 -0.40 -2.55 16.32
C ALA A 102 0.73 -1.50 16.25
N LYS A 103 1.83 -1.80 15.56
CA LYS A 103 2.93 -0.86 15.37
C LYS A 103 2.50 0.31 14.48
N ILE A 104 1.76 0.06 13.42
CA ILE A 104 1.20 1.12 12.56
C ILE A 104 0.30 2.04 13.39
N GLU A 105 -0.61 1.47 14.21
CA GLU A 105 -1.49 2.25 15.07
C GLU A 105 -0.68 3.14 16.02
N GLN A 106 0.38 2.61 16.60
CA GLN A 106 1.27 3.35 17.48
C GLN A 106 1.92 4.54 16.75
N LEU A 107 2.41 4.31 15.52
CA LEU A 107 3.05 5.36 14.72
C LEU A 107 2.05 6.41 14.24
N ILE A 108 0.80 6.02 13.95
CA ILE A 108 -0.27 6.98 13.65
C ILE A 108 -0.52 7.86 14.88
N ASN A 109 -0.64 7.27 16.05
CA ASN A 109 -0.91 8.02 17.29
C ASN A 109 0.22 8.95 17.66
N SER A 110 1.48 8.61 17.35
CA SER A 110 2.64 9.48 17.60
C SER A 110 2.84 10.55 16.52
N GLY A 111 2.09 10.49 15.43
CA GLY A 111 2.24 11.42 14.31
C GLY A 111 3.32 11.04 13.31
N ASP A 112 3.94 9.86 13.45
CA ASP A 112 5.01 9.41 12.56
C ASP A 112 4.49 8.74 11.29
N MET A 113 3.23 8.32 11.28
CA MET A 113 2.52 7.84 10.08
C MET A 113 1.18 8.56 9.94
N LEU A 114 0.75 8.73 8.70
CA LEU A 114 -0.54 9.34 8.40
C LEU A 114 -1.68 8.44 8.86
N GLN A 115 -2.72 9.07 9.42
CA GLN A 115 -3.98 8.39 9.71
C GLN A 115 -4.62 7.92 8.41
N GLY A 116 -5.24 6.74 8.45
CA GLY A 116 -5.90 6.15 7.29
C GLY A 116 -6.60 4.86 7.65
N GLY A 117 -6.83 4.02 6.64
CA GLY A 117 -7.40 2.69 6.83
C GLY A 117 -6.36 1.68 7.31
N LEU A 118 -6.77 0.82 8.22
CA LEU A 118 -5.92 -0.25 8.74
C LEU A 118 -6.75 -1.50 8.97
N GLY A 119 -6.43 -2.57 8.25
CA GLY A 119 -7.12 -3.85 8.33
C GLY A 119 -6.16 -4.98 8.65
N VAL A 120 -6.60 -5.94 9.47
CA VAL A 120 -5.81 -7.09 9.86
C VAL A 120 -6.41 -8.35 9.26
N TYR A 121 -5.59 -9.08 8.50
CA TYR A 121 -5.95 -10.36 7.87
C TYR A 121 -5.05 -11.47 8.43
N PRO A 122 -5.40 -12.74 8.21
CA PRO A 122 -4.59 -13.84 8.75
C PRO A 122 -3.13 -13.86 8.30
N THR A 123 -2.83 -13.39 7.08
CA THR A 123 -1.49 -13.48 6.49
C THR A 123 -0.86 -12.14 6.14
N PHE A 124 -1.60 -11.03 6.27
CA PHE A 124 -1.09 -9.70 5.94
C PHE A 124 -1.91 -8.63 6.65
N CYS A 125 -1.50 -7.38 6.56
CA CYS A 125 -2.36 -6.26 6.92
C CYS A 125 -2.45 -5.27 5.78
N HIS A 126 -3.59 -4.57 5.72
CA HIS A 126 -3.86 -3.48 4.79
C HIS A 126 -3.59 -2.16 5.51
N TYR A 127 -2.86 -1.27 4.86
CA TYR A 127 -2.72 0.12 5.29
C TYR A 127 -2.96 1.03 4.10
N ASP A 128 -3.71 2.11 4.31
CA ASP A 128 -3.86 3.15 3.30
C ASP A 128 -3.77 4.54 3.92
N ILE A 129 -3.47 5.53 3.06
CA ILE A 129 -3.26 6.93 3.46
C ILE A 129 -4.54 7.77 3.34
N PHE A 130 -5.69 7.15 3.03
CA PHE A 130 -6.95 7.87 2.92
C PHE A 130 -7.54 8.11 4.31
N PHE A 131 -7.67 9.37 4.68
CA PHE A 131 -8.25 9.75 5.96
C PHE A 131 -9.61 10.43 5.78
N ASP A 132 -10.61 9.84 6.44
CA ASP A 132 -11.93 10.43 6.63
C ASP A 132 -12.10 10.69 8.12
N LYS A 133 -12.11 11.97 8.50
CA LYS A 133 -12.21 12.37 9.91
C LYS A 133 -13.53 12.00 10.56
N THR A 134 -14.57 11.73 9.76
CA THR A 134 -15.88 11.31 10.25
C THR A 134 -16.01 9.80 10.42
N ASN A 135 -15.09 9.04 9.83
CA ASN A 135 -15.13 7.58 9.85
C ASN A 135 -13.72 7.00 9.73
N VAL A 136 -13.05 6.84 10.85
CA VAL A 136 -11.73 6.19 10.90
C VAL A 136 -11.92 4.69 10.67
N ARG A 137 -11.35 4.18 9.58
CA ARG A 137 -11.60 2.79 9.14
C ARG A 137 -10.60 1.83 9.78
N ARG A 138 -11.14 0.85 10.51
CA ARG A 138 -10.37 -0.27 11.11
C ARG A 138 -11.15 -1.57 10.90
N TRP A 139 -10.46 -2.64 10.50
CA TRP A 139 -11.10 -3.95 10.34
C TRP A 139 -10.13 -5.12 10.45
#